data_fb911d6a3c9b720111accb90e081d07a
#
_entry.id   fb911d6a3c9b720111accb90e081d07a
#
_cell.length_a   1.000
_cell.length_b   1.000
_cell.length_c   1.000
_cell.angle_alpha   90.00
_cell.angle_beta   90.00
_cell.angle_gamma   90.00
#
_symmetry.space_group_name_H-M   'P 1'
#
loop_
_entity.id
_entity.type
_entity.pdbx_description
1 polymer ?
#
loop_
_entity_poly.entity_id
_entity_poly.type
_entity_poly.pdbx_seq_one_letter_code
_entity_poly.pdbx_strand_id
1 'polypeptide(L)'
;MKKRMTALLLSACICAGLAGCGTNTPGNNPGHTKTDSSVTSLTDNITVTSVKTDITSFDQLKNGINEFSMNMYSALPADKNIFYSPYSIASALSMLDVGADGATKKELENALGITDLDEWNDEMKAYLSKDWSQNTFVNTANSVWMNKDTSWSADIEKDFLTPAKDYYSGEVYEADFNGQPDKVVQNVNNWVSTNTNKMIPEILKEIPGGTVMMLINAVYFEGKWDTPFTEDKTFQSSFYGTDKESVVDMMHLYGEHFTYMDNGEIKGITLPYDGDNVVMKVFMPTADDGDINELFDKLSNEEKQKLIDSLDNANNVEIDTLQLPKFTDEQSIDGLDEILQNMGIRSAYSDSADFSKIADGIAVSSVNHRAKVIVDENGTKAAAETDIMVKETAMMPSEETYNFIVDKPFVYVIEDQSTGMILFMGRVNSL
;
A
#
# COMPACT_ATOMS: atom_id res chain seq x y z
N MET A 1 31.24 35.12 -19.43
CA MET A 1 29.96 35.59 -18.85
C MET A 1 28.83 35.04 -19.68
N LYS A 2 28.18 33.93 -19.29
CA LYS A 2 26.96 33.38 -19.86
C LYS A 2 25.99 33.18 -18.70
N LYS A 3 24.90 33.94 -18.71
CA LYS A 3 23.82 33.86 -17.74
C LYS A 3 23.06 32.55 -17.94
N ARG A 4 22.99 31.74 -16.92
CA ARG A 4 22.03 30.58 -16.85
C ARG A 4 20.70 31.16 -16.38
N MET A 5 19.68 31.05 -17.23
CA MET A 5 18.28 31.23 -16.86
C MET A 5 17.79 29.93 -16.22
N THR A 6 17.43 30.03 -14.96
CA THR A 6 16.73 28.97 -14.24
C THR A 6 15.24 29.10 -14.58
N ALA A 7 14.68 28.11 -15.25
CA ALA A 7 13.24 28.02 -15.46
C ALA A 7 12.65 27.29 -14.25
N LEU A 8 11.90 28.02 -13.43
CA LEU A 8 10.98 27.44 -12.45
C LEU A 8 9.76 26.90 -13.20
N LEU A 9 9.61 25.59 -13.27
CA LEU A 9 8.35 24.96 -13.65
C LEU A 9 7.55 24.72 -12.36
N LEU A 10 6.54 25.56 -12.13
CA LEU A 10 5.47 25.30 -11.18
C LEU A 10 4.62 24.15 -11.75
N SER A 11 4.68 22.98 -11.12
CA SER A 11 3.71 21.93 -11.33
C SER A 11 2.46 22.29 -10.52
N ALA A 12 1.43 22.76 -11.18
CA ALA A 12 0.13 23.01 -10.58
C ALA A 12 -0.70 21.73 -10.66
N CYS A 13 -1.03 21.14 -9.52
CA CYS A 13 -2.10 20.16 -9.41
C CYS A 13 -3.41 20.76 -9.94
N ILE A 14 -3.88 20.25 -11.06
CA ILE A 14 -5.16 20.66 -11.65
C ILE A 14 -6.27 19.88 -10.97
N CYS A 15 -6.85 20.45 -9.92
CA CYS A 15 -8.21 20.12 -9.52
C CYS A 15 -9.14 20.76 -10.55
N ALA A 16 -9.66 19.97 -11.48
CA ALA A 16 -10.62 20.42 -12.47
C ALA A 16 -12.00 20.63 -11.84
N GLY A 17 -12.17 21.77 -11.18
CA GLY A 17 -13.48 22.32 -10.91
C GLY A 17 -14.04 22.95 -12.20
N LEU A 18 -15.10 22.41 -12.75
CA LEU A 18 -15.86 22.98 -13.87
C LEU A 18 -16.60 24.25 -13.40
N ALA A 19 -15.94 25.39 -13.52
CA ALA A 19 -16.64 26.69 -13.49
C ALA A 19 -16.90 27.12 -14.91
N GLY A 20 -18.13 26.97 -15.38
CA GLY A 20 -18.60 27.48 -16.66
C GLY A 20 -18.76 29.00 -16.65
N CYS A 21 -18.01 29.70 -17.50
CA CYS A 21 -18.29 31.11 -17.86
C CYS A 21 -19.30 31.13 -19.01
N GLY A 22 -20.55 31.47 -18.71
CA GLY A 22 -21.61 31.62 -19.70
C GLY A 22 -21.64 33.01 -20.31
N THR A 23 -21.59 33.09 -21.64
CA THR A 23 -22.08 34.23 -22.43
C THR A 23 -23.54 33.95 -22.78
N ASN A 24 -24.41 34.90 -22.45
CA ASN A 24 -25.85 34.87 -22.72
C ASN A 24 -26.18 34.77 -24.20
N THR A 25 -26.87 33.71 -24.61
CA THR A 25 -27.82 33.68 -25.73
C THR A 25 -29.07 32.91 -25.29
N PRO A 26 -30.31 33.36 -25.60
CA PRO A 26 -31.53 32.77 -25.07
C PRO A 26 -31.97 31.57 -25.91
N GLY A 27 -32.21 30.42 -25.28
CA GLY A 27 -32.96 29.32 -25.88
C GLY A 27 -32.28 27.96 -25.79
N ASN A 28 -32.59 27.26 -24.79
CA ASN A 28 -32.85 25.83 -24.57
C ASN A 28 -32.32 25.39 -23.20
N ASN A 29 -33.24 24.98 -22.38
CA ASN A 29 -33.04 24.45 -21.06
C ASN A 29 -32.38 23.07 -21.17
N PRO A 30 -31.10 22.85 -20.84
CA PRO A 30 -30.56 21.52 -20.67
C PRO A 30 -30.86 21.09 -19.24
N GLY A 31 -31.51 19.95 -19.13
CA GLY A 31 -31.98 19.38 -17.90
C GLY A 31 -30.93 19.45 -16.78
N HIS A 32 -31.39 19.76 -15.58
CA HIS A 32 -30.67 19.56 -14.34
C HIS A 32 -30.08 18.16 -14.34
N THR A 33 -28.78 18.05 -14.42
CA THR A 33 -28.06 16.87 -13.95
C THR A 33 -28.43 16.74 -12.48
N LYS A 34 -29.25 15.74 -12.15
CA LYS A 34 -29.53 15.36 -10.75
C LYS A 34 -28.19 15.09 -10.13
N THR A 35 -27.74 15.91 -9.21
CA THR A 35 -26.71 15.56 -8.23
C THR A 35 -27.15 14.24 -7.63
N ASP A 36 -26.27 13.22 -7.64
CA ASP A 36 -26.55 11.93 -7.06
C ASP A 36 -26.75 12.15 -5.54
N SER A 37 -28.00 12.05 -5.10
CA SER A 37 -28.37 12.33 -3.70
C SER A 37 -28.07 11.16 -2.75
N SER A 38 -27.37 10.14 -3.24
CA SER A 38 -27.03 8.94 -2.45
C SER A 38 -25.78 9.10 -1.61
N VAL A 39 -24.89 10.04 -1.95
CA VAL A 39 -23.60 10.27 -1.29
C VAL A 39 -23.31 11.77 -1.19
N THR A 40 -22.80 12.21 -0.06
CA THR A 40 -22.35 13.59 0.21
C THR A 40 -20.96 13.53 0.83
N SER A 41 -19.98 14.25 0.28
CA SER A 41 -18.68 14.43 0.92
C SER A 41 -18.78 15.42 2.09
N LEU A 42 -18.18 15.06 3.20
CA LEU A 42 -18.08 15.91 4.40
C LEU A 42 -16.72 16.63 4.49
N THR A 43 -15.74 16.25 3.66
CA THR A 43 -14.36 16.78 3.72
C THR A 43 -13.98 17.70 2.57
N ASP A 44 -14.84 17.92 1.57
CA ASP A 44 -14.52 18.74 0.39
C ASP A 44 -14.11 20.18 0.71
N ASN A 45 -14.62 20.75 1.80
CA ASN A 45 -14.35 22.13 2.20
C ASN A 45 -13.27 22.24 3.29
N ILE A 46 -12.67 21.14 3.70
CA ILE A 46 -11.61 21.14 4.72
C ILE A 46 -10.31 21.64 4.10
N THR A 47 -9.70 22.63 4.75
CA THR A 47 -8.40 23.16 4.33
C THR A 47 -7.27 22.38 4.97
N VAL A 48 -6.39 21.83 4.15
CA VAL A 48 -5.18 21.13 4.61
C VAL A 48 -4.09 22.13 5.00
N THR A 49 -3.43 21.90 6.13
CA THR A 49 -2.29 22.72 6.57
C THR A 49 -1.00 22.29 5.85
N SER A 50 0.03 23.13 5.87
CA SER A 50 1.34 22.74 5.32
C SER A 50 1.99 21.64 6.15
N VAL A 51 2.79 20.79 5.50
CA VAL A 51 3.64 19.81 6.20
C VAL A 51 4.69 20.55 7.04
N LYS A 52 4.99 20.03 8.24
CA LYS A 52 6.08 20.54 9.06
C LYS A 52 7.43 20.27 8.35
N THR A 53 8.30 21.25 8.36
CA THR A 53 9.59 21.19 7.64
C THR A 53 10.75 20.70 8.52
N ASP A 54 10.50 20.45 9.79
CA ASP A 54 11.48 20.01 10.80
C ASP A 54 11.42 18.50 11.10
N ILE A 55 10.65 17.73 10.34
CA ILE A 55 10.63 16.26 10.43
C ILE A 55 11.95 15.75 9.85
N THR A 56 12.78 15.18 10.72
CA THR A 56 14.13 14.69 10.38
C THR A 56 14.25 13.17 10.38
N SER A 57 13.28 12.47 10.93
CA SER A 57 13.18 11.00 10.92
C SER A 57 11.74 10.56 10.78
N PHE A 58 11.55 9.27 10.52
CA PHE A 58 10.26 8.57 10.50
C PHE A 58 10.30 7.36 11.44
N ASP A 59 11.04 7.47 12.53
CA ASP A 59 11.36 6.33 13.39
C ASP A 59 10.13 5.77 14.09
N GLN A 60 9.22 6.61 14.57
CA GLN A 60 8.01 6.15 15.20
C GLN A 60 7.08 5.46 14.19
N LEU A 61 6.85 6.11 13.06
CA LEU A 61 6.02 5.58 11.99
C LEU A 61 6.57 4.26 11.45
N LYS A 62 7.86 4.21 11.13
CA LYS A 62 8.55 3.01 10.66
C LYS A 62 8.41 1.86 11.65
N ASN A 63 8.76 2.10 12.93
CA ASN A 63 8.77 1.03 13.92
C ASN A 63 7.36 0.47 14.14
N GLY A 64 6.34 1.34 14.26
CA GLY A 64 4.96 0.91 14.41
C GLY A 64 4.44 0.15 13.19
N ILE A 65 4.65 0.67 11.98
CA ILE A 65 4.19 0.01 10.74
C ILE A 65 4.89 -1.33 10.52
N ASN A 66 6.21 -1.41 10.78
CA ASN A 66 6.94 -2.66 10.60
C ASN A 66 6.51 -3.72 11.62
N GLU A 67 6.30 -3.34 12.89
CA GLU A 67 5.75 -4.25 13.90
C GLU A 67 4.32 -4.69 13.55
N PHE A 68 3.46 -3.76 13.14
CA PHE A 68 2.11 -4.07 12.64
C PHE A 68 2.15 -5.02 11.45
N SER A 69 3.09 -4.82 10.51
CA SER A 69 3.30 -5.72 9.37
C SER A 69 3.60 -7.16 9.81
N MET A 70 4.54 -7.34 10.74
CA MET A 70 4.89 -8.68 11.23
C MET A 70 3.75 -9.34 11.99
N ASN A 71 2.99 -8.57 12.77
CA ASN A 71 1.78 -9.04 13.47
C ASN A 71 0.71 -9.50 12.47
N MET A 72 0.45 -8.70 11.42
CA MET A 72 -0.46 -9.07 10.34
C MET A 72 0.00 -10.32 9.59
N TYR A 73 1.27 -10.38 9.19
CA TYR A 73 1.82 -11.56 8.49
C TYR A 73 1.56 -12.85 9.28
N SER A 74 1.79 -12.79 10.59
CA SER A 74 1.60 -13.95 11.48
C SER A 74 0.12 -14.30 11.74
N ALA A 75 -0.81 -13.36 11.51
CA ALA A 75 -2.24 -13.58 11.65
C ALA A 75 -2.93 -14.05 10.35
N LEU A 76 -2.26 -13.91 9.20
CA LEU A 76 -2.78 -14.31 7.90
C LEU A 76 -2.58 -15.80 7.62
N PRO A 77 -3.47 -16.46 6.85
CA PRO A 77 -3.37 -17.88 6.53
C PRO A 77 -2.04 -18.24 5.85
N ALA A 78 -1.32 -19.25 6.36
CA ALA A 78 -0.02 -19.66 5.82
C ALA A 78 -0.11 -20.41 4.47
N ASP A 79 -1.25 -21.02 4.17
CA ASP A 79 -1.49 -21.86 3.00
C ASP A 79 -1.95 -21.10 1.74
N LYS A 80 -2.05 -19.78 1.81
CA LYS A 80 -2.52 -18.93 0.68
C LYS A 80 -1.45 -17.93 0.26
N ASN A 81 -1.55 -17.49 -1.00
CA ASN A 81 -0.90 -16.25 -1.41
C ASN A 81 -1.48 -15.11 -0.58
N ILE A 82 -0.63 -14.20 -0.14
CA ILE A 82 -1.03 -12.97 0.54
C ILE A 82 -0.30 -11.78 -0.08
N PHE A 83 -1.00 -10.66 -0.14
CA PHE A 83 -0.42 -9.37 -0.50
C PHE A 83 -1.19 -8.25 0.20
N TYR A 84 -0.49 -7.40 0.91
CA TYR A 84 -1.08 -6.28 1.62
C TYR A 84 -0.09 -5.14 1.80
N SER A 85 -0.62 -3.96 2.12
CA SER A 85 0.19 -2.80 2.50
C SER A 85 -0.03 -2.48 3.97
N PRO A 86 0.92 -2.81 4.85
CA PRO A 86 0.84 -2.45 6.27
C PRO A 86 0.80 -0.93 6.46
N TYR A 87 1.57 -0.18 5.66
CA TYR A 87 1.56 1.27 5.62
C TYR A 87 0.17 1.85 5.31
N SER A 88 -0.49 1.33 4.28
CA SER A 88 -1.79 1.83 3.85
C SER A 88 -2.89 1.49 4.87
N ILE A 89 -2.87 0.26 5.42
CA ILE A 89 -3.83 -0.14 6.47
C ILE A 89 -3.61 0.68 7.75
N ALA A 90 -2.35 0.85 8.17
CA ALA A 90 -2.02 1.68 9.34
C ALA A 90 -2.50 3.12 9.17
N SER A 91 -2.29 3.71 7.99
CA SER A 91 -2.81 5.05 7.66
C SER A 91 -4.34 5.14 7.79
N ALA A 92 -5.06 4.12 7.29
CA ALA A 92 -6.52 4.07 7.39
C ALA A 92 -7.02 3.89 8.84
N LEU A 93 -6.39 3.01 9.62
CA LEU A 93 -6.72 2.80 11.03
C LEU A 93 -6.38 4.03 11.89
N SER A 94 -5.28 4.72 11.59
CA SER A 94 -4.91 5.98 12.26
C SER A 94 -5.93 7.09 11.99
N MET A 95 -6.55 7.10 10.81
CA MET A 95 -7.66 8.00 10.52
C MET A 95 -8.88 7.72 11.40
N LEU A 96 -9.17 6.44 11.73
CA LEU A 96 -10.21 6.10 12.71
C LEU A 96 -9.80 6.49 14.13
N ASP A 97 -8.51 6.36 14.47
CA ASP A 97 -7.98 6.67 15.81
C ASP A 97 -8.25 8.11 16.23
N VAL A 98 -8.13 9.08 15.31
CA VAL A 98 -8.42 10.49 15.63
C VAL A 98 -9.88 10.73 16.00
N GLY A 99 -10.80 9.89 15.52
CA GLY A 99 -12.23 9.91 15.87
C GLY A 99 -12.58 9.10 17.11
N ALA A 100 -11.67 8.28 17.60
CA ALA A 100 -11.86 7.37 18.74
C ALA A 100 -11.51 8.03 20.06
N ASP A 101 -12.05 7.46 21.17
CA ASP A 101 -11.68 7.78 22.54
C ASP A 101 -11.66 6.51 23.42
N GLY A 102 -11.27 6.65 24.67
CA GLY A 102 -11.32 5.59 25.68
C GLY A 102 -10.57 4.31 25.31
N ALA A 103 -11.26 3.18 25.42
CA ALA A 103 -10.69 1.85 25.12
C ALA A 103 -10.44 1.65 23.61
N THR A 104 -11.35 2.14 22.75
CA THR A 104 -11.26 2.01 21.31
C THR A 104 -9.99 2.66 20.78
N LYS A 105 -9.73 3.90 21.19
CA LYS A 105 -8.50 4.62 20.85
C LYS A 105 -7.26 3.87 21.31
N LYS A 106 -7.24 3.43 22.57
CA LYS A 106 -6.09 2.73 23.14
C LYS A 106 -5.78 1.41 22.43
N GLU A 107 -6.80 0.67 21.98
CA GLU A 107 -6.61 -0.57 21.22
C GLU A 107 -6.02 -0.28 19.83
N LEU A 108 -6.46 0.78 19.15
CA LEU A 108 -5.90 1.24 17.87
C LEU A 108 -4.43 1.66 18.03
N GLU A 109 -4.14 2.54 18.98
CA GLU A 109 -2.78 3.00 19.28
C GLU A 109 -1.83 1.84 19.61
N ASN A 110 -2.28 0.88 20.46
CA ASN A 110 -1.47 -0.28 20.81
C ASN A 110 -1.19 -1.19 19.59
N ALA A 111 -2.20 -1.44 18.75
CA ALA A 111 -2.04 -2.29 17.58
C ALA A 111 -1.11 -1.67 16.52
N LEU A 112 -1.09 -0.35 16.42
CA LEU A 112 -0.24 0.42 15.51
C LEU A 112 1.13 0.79 16.10
N GLY A 113 1.37 0.52 17.40
CA GLY A 113 2.60 0.91 18.07
C GLY A 113 2.75 2.42 18.28
N ILE A 114 1.64 3.16 18.32
CA ILE A 114 1.65 4.61 18.53
C ILE A 114 2.01 4.92 19.98
N THR A 115 3.11 5.62 20.19
CA THR A 115 3.59 6.05 21.52
C THR A 115 3.45 7.55 21.73
N ASP A 116 3.53 8.34 20.64
CA ASP A 116 3.25 9.77 20.59
C ASP A 116 2.40 10.06 19.35
N LEU A 117 1.14 10.41 19.58
CA LEU A 117 0.18 10.60 18.48
C LEU A 117 0.50 11.86 17.65
N ASP A 118 1.02 12.91 18.27
CA ASP A 118 1.36 14.15 17.56
C ASP A 118 2.53 13.91 16.60
N GLU A 119 3.57 13.19 17.05
CA GLU A 119 4.70 12.79 16.23
C GLU A 119 4.25 11.84 15.10
N TRP A 120 3.44 10.82 15.43
CA TRP A 120 2.86 9.90 14.45
C TRP A 120 2.09 10.63 13.35
N ASN A 121 1.21 11.56 13.74
CA ASN A 121 0.41 12.33 12.79
C ASN A 121 1.28 13.19 11.86
N ASP A 122 2.29 13.85 12.42
CA ASP A 122 3.20 14.69 11.65
C ASP A 122 4.05 13.87 10.67
N GLU A 123 4.61 12.74 11.11
CA GLU A 123 5.36 11.80 10.27
C GLU A 123 4.48 11.22 9.17
N MET A 124 3.25 10.76 9.50
CA MET A 124 2.30 10.21 8.52
C MET A 124 1.90 11.25 7.47
N LYS A 125 1.58 12.47 7.89
CA LYS A 125 1.28 13.58 6.98
C LYS A 125 2.44 13.88 6.04
N ALA A 126 3.66 13.93 6.58
CA ALA A 126 4.84 14.17 5.79
C ALA A 126 5.08 13.06 4.76
N TYR A 127 4.91 11.81 5.18
CA TYR A 127 5.11 10.66 4.31
C TYR A 127 4.03 10.56 3.21
N LEU A 128 2.77 10.74 3.54
CA LEU A 128 1.66 10.80 2.57
C LEU A 128 1.80 11.95 1.56
N SER A 129 2.51 13.00 1.94
CA SER A 129 2.77 14.16 1.10
C SER A 129 4.09 14.05 0.31
N LYS A 130 4.77 12.90 0.38
CA LYS A 130 6.02 12.65 -0.36
C LYS A 130 5.75 12.80 -1.86
N ASP A 131 6.58 13.61 -2.53
CA ASP A 131 6.56 13.75 -3.98
C ASP A 131 7.38 12.62 -4.59
N TRP A 132 6.68 11.57 -5.03
CA TRP A 132 7.30 10.40 -5.64
C TRP A 132 7.86 10.73 -7.02
N SER A 133 8.94 10.07 -7.41
CA SER A 133 9.57 10.23 -8.73
C SER A 133 8.62 9.78 -9.86
N GLN A 134 8.99 10.08 -11.12
CA GLN A 134 8.22 9.61 -12.27
C GLN A 134 8.31 8.09 -12.49
N ASN A 135 9.29 7.43 -11.88
CA ASN A 135 9.58 6.01 -12.10
C ASN A 135 9.20 5.11 -10.91
N THR A 136 8.88 5.71 -9.76
CA THR A 136 8.39 5.01 -8.56
C THR A 136 7.23 5.77 -7.96
N PHE A 137 6.12 5.10 -7.70
CA PHE A 137 4.90 5.73 -7.24
C PHE A 137 4.11 4.82 -6.30
N VAL A 138 3.78 5.33 -5.12
CA VAL A 138 2.88 4.68 -4.16
C VAL A 138 1.65 5.57 -4.00
N ASN A 139 0.48 5.04 -4.28
CA ASN A 139 -0.77 5.77 -4.09
C ASN A 139 -1.68 5.07 -3.11
N THR A 140 -1.91 5.73 -1.99
CA THR A 140 -2.80 5.28 -0.93
C THR A 140 -4.06 6.14 -0.91
N ALA A 141 -5.22 5.52 -0.86
CA ALA A 141 -6.50 6.18 -0.79
C ALA A 141 -7.30 5.68 0.42
N ASN A 142 -7.67 6.59 1.32
CA ASN A 142 -8.38 6.33 2.57
C ASN A 142 -9.71 7.04 2.59
N SER A 143 -10.80 6.34 2.91
CA SER A 143 -12.09 6.97 3.11
C SER A 143 -12.95 6.25 4.16
N VAL A 144 -13.74 7.05 4.88
CA VAL A 144 -14.78 6.58 5.80
C VAL A 144 -16.15 6.88 5.18
N TRP A 145 -16.98 5.85 5.12
CA TRP A 145 -18.35 5.95 4.60
C TRP A 145 -19.32 5.66 5.73
N MET A 146 -20.26 6.58 5.97
CA MET A 146 -21.18 6.53 7.10
C MET A 146 -22.62 6.64 6.63
N ASN A 147 -23.50 5.90 7.31
CA ASN A 147 -24.91 5.95 7.00
C ASN A 147 -25.47 7.36 7.27
N LYS A 148 -26.21 7.90 6.31
CA LYS A 148 -26.84 9.24 6.40
C LYS A 148 -27.75 9.46 7.63
N ASP A 149 -28.21 8.36 8.25
CA ASP A 149 -29.04 8.42 9.45
C ASP A 149 -28.22 8.61 10.74
N THR A 150 -26.89 8.75 10.63
CA THR A 150 -25.98 8.96 11.76
C THR A 150 -26.18 10.35 12.36
N SER A 151 -26.27 10.39 13.69
CA SER A 151 -26.31 11.66 14.43
C SER A 151 -24.88 12.10 14.75
N TRP A 152 -24.40 13.11 14.02
CA TRP A 152 -23.03 13.61 14.13
C TRP A 152 -22.77 14.31 15.48
N SER A 153 -21.54 14.20 15.95
CA SER A 153 -21.03 14.98 17.11
C SER A 153 -21.07 16.47 16.79
N ALA A 154 -21.29 17.30 17.80
CA ALA A 154 -21.35 18.76 17.63
C ALA A 154 -20.03 19.37 17.13
N ASP A 155 -18.90 18.79 17.50
CA ASP A 155 -17.55 19.24 17.16
C ASP A 155 -16.86 18.35 16.10
N ILE A 156 -17.63 17.55 15.33
CA ILE A 156 -17.11 16.57 14.36
C ILE A 156 -16.11 17.18 13.37
N GLU A 157 -16.35 18.39 12.88
CA GLU A 157 -15.44 19.05 11.94
C GLU A 157 -14.05 19.24 12.54
N LYS A 158 -13.98 19.68 13.80
CA LYS A 158 -12.72 19.94 14.49
C LYS A 158 -12.04 18.67 14.98
N ASP A 159 -12.81 17.76 15.56
CA ASP A 159 -12.27 16.63 16.31
C ASP A 159 -12.01 15.41 15.41
N PHE A 160 -12.65 15.33 14.24
CA PHE A 160 -12.49 14.22 13.31
C PHE A 160 -12.25 14.64 11.85
N LEU A 161 -13.15 15.41 11.22
CA LEU A 161 -13.05 15.68 9.77
C LEU A 161 -11.76 16.41 9.40
N THR A 162 -11.37 17.42 10.18
CA THR A 162 -10.15 18.19 9.95
C THR A 162 -8.89 17.34 10.16
N PRO A 163 -8.69 16.62 11.27
CA PRO A 163 -7.54 15.73 11.42
C PRO A 163 -7.50 14.60 10.38
N ALA A 164 -8.63 13.96 10.06
CA ALA A 164 -8.71 12.90 9.04
C ALA A 164 -8.23 13.41 7.68
N LYS A 165 -8.68 14.60 7.27
CA LYS A 165 -8.26 15.20 6.01
C LYS A 165 -6.83 15.72 6.05
N ASP A 166 -6.43 16.37 7.13
CA ASP A 166 -5.15 17.08 7.24
C ASP A 166 -3.96 16.12 7.41
N TYR A 167 -4.07 15.12 8.27
CA TYR A 167 -2.96 14.19 8.55
C TYR A 167 -2.94 12.98 7.62
N TYR A 168 -4.11 12.49 7.18
CA TYR A 168 -4.22 11.20 6.47
C TYR A 168 -4.72 11.32 5.03
N SER A 169 -4.89 12.53 4.52
CA SER A 169 -5.53 12.81 3.21
C SER A 169 -6.89 12.12 3.07
N GLY A 170 -7.49 11.77 4.21
CA GLY A 170 -8.71 10.98 4.29
C GLY A 170 -9.93 11.72 3.74
N GLU A 171 -10.84 10.97 3.16
CA GLU A 171 -12.13 11.47 2.71
C GLU A 171 -13.25 10.83 3.54
N VAL A 172 -14.23 11.64 3.94
CA VAL A 172 -15.37 11.18 4.74
C VAL A 172 -16.65 11.46 4.00
N TYR A 173 -17.49 10.43 3.88
CA TYR A 173 -18.74 10.47 3.14
C TYR A 173 -19.93 10.07 4.00
N GLU A 174 -21.02 10.84 3.87
CA GLU A 174 -22.34 10.43 4.28
C GLU A 174 -23.04 9.76 3.11
N ALA A 175 -23.64 8.57 3.32
CA ALA A 175 -24.22 7.77 2.24
C ALA A 175 -25.52 7.07 2.66
N ASP A 176 -26.44 6.90 1.70
CA ASP A 176 -27.75 6.25 1.90
C ASP A 176 -27.65 4.73 1.81
N PHE A 177 -27.09 4.07 2.84
CA PHE A 177 -26.92 2.62 2.87
C PHE A 177 -28.23 1.85 2.84
N ASN A 178 -29.30 2.41 3.41
CA ASN A 178 -30.58 1.75 3.55
C ASN A 178 -31.49 1.96 2.33
N GLY A 179 -31.48 3.16 1.74
CA GLY A 179 -32.39 3.50 0.65
C GLY A 179 -31.83 3.26 -0.75
N GLN A 180 -30.49 3.35 -0.89
CA GLN A 180 -29.82 3.27 -2.19
C GLN A 180 -28.51 2.48 -2.15
N PRO A 181 -28.44 1.27 -1.54
CA PRO A 181 -27.19 0.53 -1.32
C PRO A 181 -26.41 0.27 -2.62
N ASP A 182 -27.09 -0.13 -3.70
CA ASP A 182 -26.42 -0.42 -4.99
C ASP A 182 -25.72 0.81 -5.59
N LYS A 183 -26.32 2.00 -5.40
CA LYS A 183 -25.66 3.25 -5.86
C LYS A 183 -24.48 3.61 -4.99
N VAL A 184 -24.57 3.36 -3.68
CA VAL A 184 -23.44 3.60 -2.78
C VAL A 184 -22.29 2.69 -3.13
N VAL A 185 -22.53 1.38 -3.38
CA VAL A 185 -21.51 0.43 -3.90
C VAL A 185 -20.86 0.97 -5.18
N GLN A 186 -21.65 1.45 -6.14
CA GLN A 186 -21.11 2.04 -7.37
C GLN A 186 -20.25 3.29 -7.09
N ASN A 187 -20.66 4.16 -6.17
CA ASN A 187 -19.88 5.35 -5.80
C ASN A 187 -18.58 4.98 -5.11
N VAL A 188 -18.58 4.01 -4.17
CA VAL A 188 -17.38 3.49 -3.51
C VAL A 188 -16.41 2.92 -4.54
N ASN A 189 -16.88 2.03 -5.43
CA ASN A 189 -16.05 1.42 -6.46
C ASN A 189 -15.49 2.46 -7.47
N ASN A 190 -16.29 3.43 -7.86
CA ASN A 190 -15.84 4.52 -8.71
C ASN A 190 -14.78 5.39 -8.01
N TRP A 191 -14.95 5.66 -6.72
CA TRP A 191 -13.99 6.39 -5.92
C TRP A 191 -12.65 5.63 -5.83
N VAL A 192 -12.68 4.34 -5.52
CA VAL A 192 -11.48 3.48 -5.49
C VAL A 192 -10.81 3.45 -6.87
N SER A 193 -11.58 3.18 -7.93
CA SER A 193 -11.04 3.14 -9.30
C SER A 193 -10.38 4.46 -9.71
N THR A 194 -10.97 5.59 -9.34
CA THR A 194 -10.41 6.92 -9.63
C THR A 194 -9.11 7.15 -8.87
N ASN A 195 -9.09 6.85 -7.57
CA ASN A 195 -7.94 7.08 -6.70
C ASN A 195 -6.82 6.03 -6.88
N THR A 196 -7.06 4.95 -7.63
CA THR A 196 -6.05 3.94 -7.96
C THR A 196 -5.71 3.87 -9.45
N ASN A 197 -5.85 4.97 -10.20
CA ASN A 197 -5.61 5.03 -11.64
C ASN A 197 -6.27 3.88 -12.41
N LYS A 198 -7.48 3.45 -11.99
CA LYS A 198 -8.23 2.29 -12.53
C LYS A 198 -7.55 0.93 -12.32
N MET A 199 -6.51 0.88 -11.49
CA MET A 199 -5.85 -0.38 -11.15
C MET A 199 -6.74 -1.30 -10.34
N ILE A 200 -7.57 -0.73 -9.46
CA ILE A 200 -8.53 -1.43 -8.62
C ILE A 200 -9.92 -0.97 -9.03
N PRO A 201 -10.63 -1.71 -9.89
CA PRO A 201 -11.93 -1.28 -10.39
C PRO A 201 -13.08 -1.52 -9.41
N GLU A 202 -12.91 -2.44 -8.45
CA GLU A 202 -13.96 -2.86 -7.52
C GLU A 202 -13.35 -3.25 -6.16
N ILE A 203 -13.98 -2.83 -5.07
CA ILE A 203 -13.64 -3.23 -3.69
C ILE A 203 -14.87 -3.76 -2.94
N LEU A 204 -16.06 -3.31 -3.29
CA LEU A 204 -17.31 -3.74 -2.69
C LEU A 204 -18.22 -4.37 -3.73
N LYS A 205 -18.90 -5.46 -3.33
CA LYS A 205 -19.98 -6.10 -4.12
C LYS A 205 -21.36 -5.73 -3.59
N GLU A 206 -21.50 -5.59 -2.28
CA GLU A 206 -22.75 -5.27 -1.62
C GLU A 206 -22.48 -4.54 -0.29
N ILE A 207 -23.50 -3.92 0.27
CA ILE A 207 -23.50 -3.35 1.62
C ILE A 207 -24.48 -4.16 2.46
N PRO A 208 -24.01 -4.91 3.47
CA PRO A 208 -24.89 -5.68 4.37
C PRO A 208 -25.89 -4.77 5.10
N GLY A 209 -27.11 -5.29 5.32
CA GLY A 209 -28.13 -4.57 6.08
C GLY A 209 -27.65 -4.31 7.52
N GLY A 210 -27.88 -3.10 8.01
CA GLY A 210 -27.42 -2.68 9.34
C GLY A 210 -26.01 -2.10 9.37
N THR A 211 -25.35 -1.96 8.23
CA THR A 211 -24.05 -1.26 8.14
C THR A 211 -24.20 0.19 8.59
N VAL A 212 -23.32 0.63 9.49
CA VAL A 212 -23.28 1.99 10.04
C VAL A 212 -22.07 2.76 9.51
N MET A 213 -20.88 2.18 9.58
CA MET A 213 -19.63 2.81 9.17
C MET A 213 -18.73 1.79 8.51
N MET A 214 -18.19 2.14 7.34
CA MET A 214 -17.19 1.36 6.59
C MET A 214 -15.93 2.18 6.38
N LEU A 215 -14.78 1.55 6.61
CA LEU A 215 -13.48 2.06 6.22
C LEU A 215 -13.09 1.42 4.89
N ILE A 216 -12.75 2.24 3.90
CA ILE A 216 -12.30 1.81 2.58
C ILE A 216 -10.87 2.30 2.39
N ASN A 217 -9.97 1.34 2.18
CA ASN A 217 -8.56 1.57 1.94
C ASN A 217 -8.12 0.84 0.68
N ALA A 218 -7.55 1.56 -0.26
CA ALA A 218 -7.03 1.03 -1.50
C ALA A 218 -5.63 1.57 -1.77
N VAL A 219 -4.74 0.71 -2.22
CA VAL A 219 -3.36 1.08 -2.50
C VAL A 219 -2.84 0.34 -3.72
N TYR A 220 -2.04 1.02 -4.53
CA TYR A 220 -1.27 0.37 -5.57
C TYR A 220 0.15 0.92 -5.61
N PHE A 221 1.05 0.08 -6.10
CA PHE A 221 2.45 0.40 -6.31
C PHE A 221 2.79 0.31 -7.79
N GLU A 222 3.54 1.28 -8.26
CA GLU A 222 4.14 1.30 -9.59
C GLU A 222 5.60 1.72 -9.47
N GLY A 223 6.54 0.91 -9.99
CA GLY A 223 7.98 1.18 -9.94
C GLY A 223 8.68 0.49 -11.09
N LYS A 224 9.56 1.20 -11.81
CA LYS A 224 10.44 0.61 -12.82
C LYS A 224 11.66 0.00 -12.15
N TRP A 225 12.14 -1.14 -12.64
CA TRP A 225 13.41 -1.68 -12.16
C TRP A 225 14.58 -0.74 -12.51
N ASP A 226 15.52 -0.57 -11.61
CA ASP A 226 16.81 0.09 -11.91
C ASP A 226 17.61 -0.71 -12.95
N THR A 227 17.55 -2.05 -12.85
CA THR A 227 18.07 -2.98 -13.84
C THR A 227 16.92 -3.81 -14.40
N PRO A 228 16.29 -3.38 -15.54
CA PRO A 228 15.11 -4.04 -16.08
C PRO A 228 15.46 -5.39 -16.73
N PHE A 229 14.50 -6.32 -16.65
CA PHE A 229 14.52 -7.52 -17.47
C PHE A 229 14.15 -7.17 -18.93
N THR A 230 14.39 -8.09 -19.86
CA THR A 230 14.01 -7.91 -21.26
C THR A 230 13.09 -9.03 -21.73
N GLU A 231 12.10 -8.69 -22.58
CA GLU A 231 11.11 -9.66 -23.07
C GLU A 231 11.73 -10.83 -23.84
N ASP A 232 12.84 -10.61 -24.53
CA ASP A 232 13.57 -11.65 -25.28
C ASP A 232 14.31 -12.65 -24.36
N LYS A 233 14.43 -12.33 -23.08
CA LYS A 233 14.97 -13.20 -22.02
C LYS A 233 13.89 -13.70 -21.04
N THR A 234 12.63 -13.63 -21.43
CA THR A 234 11.53 -14.21 -20.68
C THR A 234 11.10 -15.53 -21.33
N PHE A 235 11.14 -16.62 -20.60
CA PHE A 235 10.83 -17.95 -21.10
C PHE A 235 9.84 -18.68 -20.18
N GLN A 236 9.06 -19.58 -20.73
CA GLN A 236 8.21 -20.44 -19.93
C GLN A 236 9.06 -21.44 -19.14
N SER A 237 8.81 -21.50 -17.83
CA SER A 237 9.49 -22.39 -16.90
C SER A 237 8.50 -22.91 -15.84
N SER A 238 8.87 -24.00 -15.16
CA SER A 238 8.08 -24.53 -14.04
C SER A 238 8.25 -23.66 -12.80
N PHE A 239 7.12 -23.43 -12.11
CA PHE A 239 7.06 -22.94 -10.74
C PHE A 239 6.47 -24.03 -9.86
N TYR A 240 7.20 -24.44 -8.84
CA TYR A 240 6.85 -25.54 -7.93
C TYR A 240 6.11 -24.99 -6.71
N GLY A 241 4.80 -24.69 -6.89
CA GLY A 241 3.96 -24.18 -5.81
C GLY A 241 3.65 -25.22 -4.74
N THR A 242 3.08 -24.77 -3.61
CA THR A 242 2.74 -25.66 -2.47
C THR A 242 1.67 -26.71 -2.83
N ASP A 243 0.76 -26.39 -3.73
CA ASP A 243 -0.38 -27.25 -4.13
C ASP A 243 -0.20 -27.91 -5.49
N LYS A 244 0.56 -27.27 -6.40
CA LYS A 244 0.76 -27.76 -7.78
C LYS A 244 1.99 -27.13 -8.43
N GLU A 245 2.52 -27.83 -9.42
CA GLU A 245 3.43 -27.26 -10.40
C GLU A 245 2.62 -26.46 -11.45
N SER A 246 3.12 -25.29 -11.83
CA SER A 246 2.54 -24.45 -12.87
C SER A 246 3.62 -24.00 -13.85
N VAL A 247 3.20 -23.63 -15.06
CA VAL A 247 4.09 -23.05 -16.08
C VAL A 247 3.89 -21.54 -16.05
N VAL A 248 4.97 -20.80 -15.82
CA VAL A 248 4.98 -19.35 -15.70
C VAL A 248 5.94 -18.71 -16.71
N ASP A 249 5.72 -17.46 -17.05
CA ASP A 249 6.69 -16.66 -17.75
C ASP A 249 7.79 -16.23 -16.77
N MET A 250 8.99 -16.80 -16.92
CA MET A 250 10.14 -16.58 -16.06
C MET A 250 11.09 -15.59 -16.71
N MET A 251 11.31 -14.45 -16.08
CA MET A 251 12.23 -13.40 -16.52
C MET A 251 13.65 -13.73 -16.07
N HIS A 252 14.65 -13.42 -16.91
CA HIS A 252 16.06 -13.73 -16.64
C HIS A 252 16.94 -12.49 -16.74
N LEU A 253 17.88 -12.37 -15.80
CA LEU A 253 19.07 -11.50 -15.89
C LEU A 253 20.33 -12.34 -15.68
N TYR A 254 21.43 -11.93 -16.29
CA TYR A 254 22.69 -12.66 -16.26
C TYR A 254 23.87 -11.73 -15.98
N GLY A 255 24.71 -12.12 -15.01
CA GLY A 255 25.95 -11.42 -14.70
C GLY A 255 25.76 -10.01 -14.14
N GLU A 256 24.63 -9.75 -13.47
CA GLU A 256 24.33 -8.46 -12.85
C GLU A 256 24.64 -8.51 -11.34
N HIS A 257 24.85 -7.31 -10.75
CA HIS A 257 25.23 -7.20 -9.36
C HIS A 257 24.05 -6.77 -8.50
N PHE A 258 23.76 -7.56 -7.46
CA PHE A 258 22.69 -7.28 -6.49
C PHE A 258 23.15 -7.50 -5.07
N THR A 259 22.53 -6.81 -4.12
CA THR A 259 22.70 -7.10 -2.70
C THR A 259 22.09 -8.47 -2.38
N TYR A 260 22.90 -9.36 -1.84
CA TYR A 260 22.56 -10.77 -1.58
C TYR A 260 22.97 -11.21 -0.18
N MET A 261 22.13 -12.03 0.42
CA MET A 261 22.42 -12.69 1.68
C MET A 261 22.03 -14.18 1.62
N ASP A 262 22.76 -15.01 2.36
CA ASP A 262 22.42 -16.41 2.61
C ASP A 262 22.91 -16.77 4.02
N ASN A 263 21.97 -17.19 4.90
CA ASN A 263 22.28 -17.60 6.26
C ASN A 263 22.34 -19.13 6.43
N GLY A 264 22.24 -19.89 5.32
CA GLY A 264 22.24 -21.34 5.27
C GLY A 264 20.86 -21.99 5.33
N GLU A 265 19.81 -21.24 5.71
CA GLU A 265 18.41 -21.69 5.69
C GLU A 265 17.58 -20.86 4.71
N ILE A 266 17.74 -19.54 4.75
CA ILE A 266 17.04 -18.57 3.90
C ILE A 266 18.09 -17.74 3.15
N LYS A 267 17.91 -17.60 1.85
CA LYS A 267 18.63 -16.66 1.01
C LYS A 267 17.72 -15.52 0.56
N GLY A 268 18.29 -14.33 0.40
CA GLY A 268 17.57 -13.13 0.00
C GLY A 268 18.33 -12.28 -0.99
N ILE A 269 17.61 -11.53 -1.80
CA ILE A 269 18.12 -10.58 -2.78
C ILE A 269 17.34 -9.27 -2.72
N THR A 270 18.04 -8.16 -3.00
CA THR A 270 17.42 -6.83 -3.14
C THR A 270 17.40 -6.42 -4.60
N LEU A 271 16.23 -6.13 -5.12
CA LEU A 271 15.96 -5.65 -6.47
C LEU A 271 15.55 -4.17 -6.41
N PRO A 272 16.43 -3.23 -6.77
CA PRO A 272 16.12 -1.80 -6.70
C PRO A 272 15.13 -1.37 -7.77
N TYR A 273 14.25 -0.43 -7.42
CA TYR A 273 13.48 0.35 -8.37
C TYR A 273 14.21 1.65 -8.71
N ASP A 274 13.99 2.17 -9.91
CA ASP A 274 14.59 3.42 -10.38
C ASP A 274 13.97 4.63 -9.65
N GLY A 275 14.79 5.38 -8.96
CA GLY A 275 14.40 6.53 -8.13
C GLY A 275 14.05 6.16 -6.68
N ASP A 276 13.78 7.15 -5.86
CA ASP A 276 13.21 7.16 -4.49
C ASP A 276 13.70 6.13 -3.45
N ASN A 277 14.77 5.36 -3.71
CA ASN A 277 15.31 4.33 -2.82
C ASN A 277 14.29 3.23 -2.42
N VAL A 278 13.32 2.95 -3.27
CA VAL A 278 12.39 1.83 -3.05
C VAL A 278 12.99 0.57 -3.63
N VAL A 279 12.83 -0.54 -2.91
CA VAL A 279 13.37 -1.84 -3.31
C VAL A 279 12.34 -2.94 -3.12
N MET A 280 12.45 -4.01 -3.93
CA MET A 280 11.84 -5.30 -3.62
C MET A 280 12.91 -6.22 -3.02
N LYS A 281 12.68 -6.69 -1.80
CA LYS A 281 13.48 -7.73 -1.16
C LYS A 281 12.76 -9.07 -1.34
N VAL A 282 13.41 -10.08 -1.89
CA VAL A 282 12.84 -11.41 -2.13
C VAL A 282 13.58 -12.43 -1.29
N PHE A 283 12.85 -13.28 -0.57
CA PHE A 283 13.37 -14.31 0.31
C PHE A 283 12.84 -15.68 -0.09
N MET A 284 13.73 -16.67 -0.14
CA MET A 284 13.39 -18.05 -0.45
C MET A 284 14.30 -19.02 0.32
N PRO A 285 13.96 -20.34 0.42
CA PRO A 285 14.83 -21.31 1.07
C PRO A 285 16.16 -21.43 0.33
N THR A 286 17.25 -21.61 1.07
CA THR A 286 18.56 -21.95 0.50
C THR A 286 18.54 -23.36 -0.08
N ALA A 287 17.93 -24.31 0.63
CA ALA A 287 17.79 -25.70 0.18
C ALA A 287 16.72 -25.84 -0.92
N ASP A 288 16.96 -26.77 -1.87
CA ASP A 288 16.04 -27.00 -2.99
C ASP A 288 14.69 -27.58 -2.55
N ASP A 289 14.66 -28.35 -1.49
CA ASP A 289 13.48 -28.96 -0.86
C ASP A 289 12.97 -28.19 0.35
N GLY A 290 13.48 -26.97 0.60
CA GLY A 290 13.08 -26.13 1.72
C GLY A 290 11.69 -25.49 1.51
N ASP A 291 10.98 -25.24 2.61
CA ASP A 291 9.70 -24.54 2.65
C ASP A 291 9.85 -23.17 3.33
N ILE A 292 9.67 -22.10 2.57
CA ILE A 292 9.80 -20.73 3.08
C ILE A 292 8.76 -20.42 4.15
N ASN A 293 7.54 -20.99 4.04
CA ASN A 293 6.50 -20.76 5.04
C ASN A 293 6.90 -21.35 6.39
N GLU A 294 7.38 -22.60 6.37
CA GLU A 294 7.86 -23.26 7.60
C GLU A 294 9.05 -22.50 8.22
N LEU A 295 9.97 -22.01 7.40
CA LEU A 295 11.13 -21.25 7.86
C LEU A 295 10.72 -19.89 8.45
N PHE A 296 9.84 -19.14 7.76
CA PHE A 296 9.36 -17.84 8.23
C PHE A 296 8.47 -17.97 9.47
N ASP A 297 7.61 -18.98 9.54
CA ASP A 297 6.71 -19.17 10.68
C ASP A 297 7.44 -19.55 11.98
N LYS A 298 8.62 -20.14 11.87
CA LYS A 298 9.49 -20.43 13.03
C LYS A 298 10.10 -19.17 13.63
N LEU A 299 10.25 -18.10 12.85
CA LEU A 299 10.86 -16.86 13.30
C LEU A 299 9.86 -16.05 14.12
N SER A 300 10.33 -15.48 15.23
CA SER A 300 9.61 -14.41 15.91
C SER A 300 9.52 -13.17 15.02
N ASN A 301 8.61 -12.26 15.33
CA ASN A 301 8.46 -11.00 14.56
C ASN A 301 9.77 -10.19 14.53
N GLU A 302 10.50 -10.15 15.64
CA GLU A 302 11.81 -9.50 15.71
C GLU A 302 12.84 -10.17 14.80
N GLU A 303 12.85 -11.52 14.71
CA GLU A 303 13.75 -12.26 13.83
C GLU A 303 13.39 -12.09 12.37
N LYS A 304 12.09 -12.03 12.02
CA LYS A 304 11.62 -11.68 10.66
C LYS A 304 12.11 -10.29 10.26
N GLN A 305 11.94 -9.28 11.13
CA GLN A 305 12.43 -7.93 10.87
C GLN A 305 13.95 -7.92 10.68
N LYS A 306 14.72 -8.58 11.56
CA LYS A 306 16.18 -8.68 11.41
C LYS A 306 16.61 -9.38 10.12
N LEU A 307 15.85 -10.37 9.66
CA LEU A 307 16.09 -11.02 8.38
C LEU A 307 15.90 -10.04 7.22
N ILE A 308 14.83 -9.25 7.25
CA ILE A 308 14.56 -8.21 6.23
C ILE A 308 15.68 -7.15 6.24
N ASP A 309 16.05 -6.66 7.43
CA ASP A 309 17.09 -5.63 7.62
C ASP A 309 18.51 -6.16 7.28
N SER A 310 18.70 -7.48 7.28
CA SER A 310 20.01 -8.08 6.97
C SER A 310 20.48 -7.77 5.54
N LEU A 311 19.53 -7.60 4.61
CA LEU A 311 19.84 -7.20 3.24
C LEU A 311 20.37 -5.76 3.12
N ASP A 312 20.05 -4.85 4.05
CA ASP A 312 20.56 -3.46 3.99
C ASP A 312 22.06 -3.37 4.26
N ASN A 313 22.60 -4.40 4.94
CA ASN A 313 24.01 -4.50 5.29
C ASN A 313 24.75 -5.63 4.56
N ALA A 314 24.08 -6.32 3.63
CA ALA A 314 24.66 -7.41 2.89
C ALA A 314 25.58 -6.91 1.75
N ASN A 315 26.39 -7.82 1.21
CA ASN A 315 27.31 -7.48 0.14
C ASN A 315 26.59 -7.41 -1.21
N ASN A 316 27.05 -6.48 -2.04
CA ASN A 316 26.70 -6.48 -3.46
C ASN A 316 27.60 -7.50 -4.17
N VAL A 317 27.00 -8.52 -4.79
CA VAL A 317 27.71 -9.64 -5.40
C VAL A 317 27.22 -9.87 -6.83
N GLU A 318 28.06 -10.51 -7.66
CA GLU A 318 27.64 -10.92 -9.00
C GLU A 318 26.67 -12.10 -8.92
N ILE A 319 25.49 -11.94 -9.52
CA ILE A 319 24.49 -12.98 -9.69
C ILE A 319 24.60 -13.50 -11.12
N ASP A 320 25.16 -14.69 -11.29
CA ASP A 320 25.35 -15.33 -12.61
C ASP A 320 24.00 -15.50 -13.34
N THR A 321 23.02 -15.98 -12.60
CA THR A 321 21.65 -16.14 -13.10
C THR A 321 20.63 -15.71 -12.04
N LEU A 322 19.87 -14.65 -12.34
CA LEU A 322 18.65 -14.26 -11.62
C LEU A 322 17.44 -14.69 -12.43
N GLN A 323 16.52 -15.44 -11.81
CA GLN A 323 15.21 -15.77 -12.39
C GLN A 323 14.10 -15.31 -11.45
N LEU A 324 13.16 -14.54 -11.99
CA LEU A 324 11.97 -14.06 -11.27
C LEU A 324 10.73 -14.31 -12.13
N PRO A 325 9.69 -14.97 -11.61
CA PRO A 325 8.45 -15.15 -12.38
C PRO A 325 7.74 -13.82 -12.60
N LYS A 326 7.08 -13.67 -13.75
CA LYS A 326 6.04 -12.64 -13.91
C LYS A 326 4.82 -13.05 -13.10
N PHE A 327 4.29 -12.13 -12.32
CA PHE A 327 3.07 -12.38 -11.57
C PHE A 327 2.25 -11.13 -11.33
N THR A 328 0.97 -11.34 -11.11
CA THR A 328 0.06 -10.31 -10.60
C THR A 328 -0.50 -10.80 -9.28
N ASP A 329 -0.32 -10.01 -8.25
CA ASP A 329 -0.96 -10.24 -6.97
C ASP A 329 -1.97 -9.12 -6.71
N GLU A 330 -3.25 -9.50 -6.64
CA GLU A 330 -4.35 -8.58 -6.37
C GLU A 330 -5.21 -9.19 -5.28
N GLN A 331 -5.08 -8.67 -4.06
CA GLN A 331 -5.71 -9.24 -2.89
C GLN A 331 -6.66 -8.27 -2.21
N SER A 332 -7.85 -8.81 -1.88
CA SER A 332 -8.64 -8.35 -0.76
C SER A 332 -8.39 -9.32 0.38
N ILE A 333 -8.11 -8.81 1.57
CA ILE A 333 -7.90 -9.68 2.72
C ILE A 333 -9.26 -10.13 3.23
N ASP A 334 -9.62 -11.39 2.95
CA ASP A 334 -10.84 -11.99 3.47
C ASP A 334 -10.78 -12.07 5.00
N GLY A 335 -11.82 -11.57 5.67
CA GLY A 335 -11.88 -11.59 7.14
C GLY A 335 -10.93 -10.62 7.83
N LEU A 336 -10.53 -9.51 7.16
CA LEU A 336 -9.66 -8.50 7.75
C LEU A 336 -10.17 -8.00 9.11
N ASP A 337 -11.49 -7.83 9.26
CA ASP A 337 -12.10 -7.43 10.53
C ASP A 337 -11.81 -8.43 11.66
N GLU A 338 -11.88 -9.73 11.39
CA GLU A 338 -11.56 -10.78 12.37
C GLU A 338 -10.05 -10.79 12.69
N ILE A 339 -9.20 -10.58 11.69
CA ILE A 339 -7.76 -10.49 11.86
C ILE A 339 -7.41 -9.31 12.76
N LEU A 340 -7.95 -8.11 12.50
CA LEU A 340 -7.73 -6.92 13.31
C LEU A 340 -8.23 -7.10 14.75
N GLN A 341 -9.38 -7.75 14.95
CA GLN A 341 -9.87 -8.10 16.28
C GLN A 341 -8.93 -9.07 17.01
N ASN A 342 -8.38 -10.06 16.33
CA ASN A 342 -7.40 -10.99 16.88
C ASN A 342 -6.08 -10.28 17.24
N MET A 343 -5.70 -9.25 16.50
CA MET A 343 -4.56 -8.37 16.79
C MET A 343 -4.84 -7.37 17.93
N GLY A 344 -6.06 -7.36 18.48
CA GLY A 344 -6.41 -6.58 19.67
C GLY A 344 -7.38 -5.42 19.43
N ILE A 345 -7.74 -5.09 18.20
CA ILE A 345 -8.71 -4.02 17.87
C ILE A 345 -10.13 -4.59 17.97
N ARG A 346 -10.68 -4.69 19.15
CA ARG A 346 -11.98 -5.33 19.43
C ARG A 346 -13.10 -4.36 19.73
N SER A 347 -12.79 -3.35 20.54
CA SER A 347 -13.79 -2.37 20.97
C SER A 347 -14.40 -1.64 19.77
N ALA A 348 -13.61 -1.31 18.76
CA ALA A 348 -14.06 -0.63 17.54
C ALA A 348 -15.24 -1.31 16.80
N TYR A 349 -15.38 -2.64 16.95
CA TYR A 349 -16.41 -3.47 16.29
C TYR A 349 -17.58 -3.84 17.19
N SER A 350 -17.63 -3.34 18.41
CA SER A 350 -18.60 -3.76 19.43
C SER A 350 -19.52 -2.64 19.87
N ASP A 351 -20.57 -2.99 20.64
CA ASP A 351 -21.46 -2.01 21.27
C ASP A 351 -20.73 -1.09 22.27
N SER A 352 -19.50 -1.42 22.66
CA SER A 352 -18.66 -0.60 23.53
C SER A 352 -17.70 0.32 22.76
N ALA A 353 -17.86 0.41 21.43
CA ALA A 353 -17.07 1.31 20.61
C ALA A 353 -17.24 2.77 21.07
N ASP A 354 -16.15 3.46 21.21
CA ASP A 354 -16.12 4.87 21.54
C ASP A 354 -15.54 5.68 20.36
N PHE A 355 -16.43 6.11 19.49
CA PHE A 355 -16.17 7.06 18.42
C PHE A 355 -16.91 8.39 18.67
N SER A 356 -16.97 8.81 19.93
CA SER A 356 -17.72 9.99 20.35
C SER A 356 -17.29 11.30 19.68
N LYS A 357 -16.07 11.36 19.13
CA LYS A 357 -15.61 12.49 18.32
C LYS A 357 -16.24 12.51 16.91
N ILE A 358 -16.75 11.38 16.45
CA ILE A 358 -17.48 11.25 15.17
C ILE A 358 -18.97 11.34 15.44
N ALA A 359 -19.52 10.35 16.19
CA ALA A 359 -20.93 10.28 16.54
C ALA A 359 -21.14 9.34 17.73
N ASP A 360 -22.23 9.51 18.48
CA ASP A 360 -22.57 8.64 19.59
C ASP A 360 -23.14 7.29 19.10
N GLY A 361 -22.71 6.20 19.76
CA GLY A 361 -23.29 4.87 19.58
C GLY A 361 -23.03 4.24 18.21
N ILE A 362 -21.93 4.59 17.57
CA ILE A 362 -21.49 3.96 16.29
C ILE A 362 -20.33 3.01 16.52
N ALA A 363 -20.24 2.01 15.64
CA ALA A 363 -19.12 1.07 15.57
C ALA A 363 -18.72 0.85 14.11
N VAL A 364 -17.49 0.37 13.88
CA VAL A 364 -17.02 -0.06 12.58
C VAL A 364 -17.80 -1.31 12.17
N SER A 365 -18.43 -1.28 11.01
CA SER A 365 -19.12 -2.42 10.42
C SER A 365 -18.18 -3.27 9.57
N SER A 366 -17.25 -2.63 8.86
CA SER A 366 -16.20 -3.32 8.10
C SER A 366 -15.00 -2.42 7.79
N VAL A 367 -13.82 -3.03 7.72
CA VAL A 367 -12.60 -2.48 7.14
C VAL A 367 -12.30 -3.24 5.85
N ASN A 368 -12.26 -2.53 4.74
CA ASN A 368 -12.02 -3.11 3.42
C ASN A 368 -10.68 -2.61 2.90
N HIS A 369 -9.74 -3.53 2.71
CA HIS A 369 -8.43 -3.26 2.13
C HIS A 369 -8.28 -4.00 0.81
N ARG A 370 -7.77 -3.31 -0.21
CA ARG A 370 -7.36 -3.94 -1.46
C ARG A 370 -6.05 -3.36 -1.94
N ALA A 371 -5.10 -4.26 -2.20
CA ALA A 371 -3.80 -3.95 -2.75
C ALA A 371 -3.59 -4.68 -4.08
N LYS A 372 -2.83 -4.06 -4.98
CA LYS A 372 -2.46 -4.67 -6.27
C LYS A 372 -1.01 -4.38 -6.62
N VAL A 373 -0.33 -5.43 -7.07
CA VAL A 373 1.01 -5.38 -7.65
C VAL A 373 1.04 -6.19 -8.94
N ILE A 374 1.73 -5.70 -9.95
CA ILE A 374 2.00 -6.41 -11.21
C ILE A 374 3.50 -6.38 -11.41
N VAL A 375 4.14 -7.55 -11.42
CA VAL A 375 5.58 -7.70 -11.60
C VAL A 375 5.84 -8.21 -13.01
N ASP A 376 6.54 -7.41 -13.82
CA ASP A 376 6.92 -7.72 -15.19
C ASP A 376 8.36 -7.27 -15.49
N GLU A 377 8.79 -7.36 -16.76
CA GLU A 377 10.15 -7.07 -17.19
C GLU A 377 10.59 -5.63 -16.93
N ASN A 378 9.67 -4.69 -16.97
CA ASN A 378 9.98 -3.26 -16.80
C ASN A 378 9.99 -2.83 -15.33
N GLY A 379 9.36 -3.62 -14.46
CA GLY A 379 9.21 -3.29 -13.05
C GLY A 379 7.91 -3.82 -12.47
N THR A 380 7.38 -3.04 -11.55
CA THR A 380 6.03 -3.19 -11.06
C THR A 380 5.16 -2.19 -11.79
N LYS A 381 4.38 -2.68 -12.73
CA LYS A 381 3.59 -1.96 -13.74
C LYS A 381 4.28 -0.76 -14.42
N ALA A 382 4.97 -1.02 -15.53
CA ALA A 382 5.42 0.02 -16.46
C ALA A 382 4.72 -0.10 -17.81
N ALA A 383 4.24 1.02 -18.36
CA ALA A 383 3.93 1.12 -19.79
C ALA A 383 5.24 1.42 -20.52
N ALA A 384 5.59 0.59 -21.49
CA ALA A 384 6.91 0.54 -22.11
C ALA A 384 7.32 1.84 -22.83
N GLU A 385 8.49 2.36 -22.46
CA GLU A 385 9.45 2.97 -23.39
C GLU A 385 10.84 2.44 -22.99
N THR A 386 11.44 1.64 -23.85
CA THR A 386 12.69 0.93 -23.59
C THR A 386 13.86 1.71 -24.18
N ASP A 387 14.63 2.39 -23.33
CA ASP A 387 16.00 2.80 -23.69
C ASP A 387 16.99 1.77 -23.10
N ILE A 388 17.53 0.92 -23.97
CA ILE A 388 18.52 -0.09 -23.60
C ILE A 388 19.91 0.57 -23.57
N MET A 389 20.47 0.80 -22.39
CA MET A 389 21.90 1.09 -22.24
C MET A 389 22.68 -0.23 -22.06
N VAL A 390 23.43 -0.61 -23.09
CA VAL A 390 24.39 -1.71 -23.01
C VAL A 390 25.66 -1.21 -22.33
N LYS A 391 25.94 -1.69 -21.11
CA LYS A 391 27.26 -1.52 -20.48
C LYS A 391 28.17 -2.67 -20.92
N GLU A 392 29.30 -2.35 -21.58
CA GLU A 392 30.39 -3.30 -21.77
C GLU A 392 31.14 -3.48 -20.43
N THR A 393 31.14 -4.69 -19.89
CA THR A 393 31.95 -5.07 -18.73
C THR A 393 33.25 -5.75 -19.16
N ALA A 394 34.37 -5.24 -18.69
CA ALA A 394 35.66 -5.90 -18.83
C ALA A 394 35.76 -7.04 -17.80
N MET A 395 36.07 -8.24 -18.27
CA MET A 395 36.28 -9.42 -17.42
C MET A 395 37.39 -9.18 -16.40
N MET A 396 37.06 -9.24 -15.12
CA MET A 396 37.97 -9.42 -13.99
C MET A 396 37.97 -10.88 -13.52
N PRO A 397 38.99 -11.36 -12.78
CA PRO A 397 39.06 -12.77 -12.37
C PRO A 397 37.93 -13.16 -11.44
N SER A 398 37.43 -14.40 -11.55
CA SER A 398 36.25 -14.99 -10.91
C SER A 398 36.15 -14.66 -9.42
N GLU A 399 35.25 -13.77 -9.07
CA GLU A 399 34.57 -13.72 -7.78
C GLU A 399 33.62 -14.92 -7.68
N GLU A 400 33.28 -15.38 -6.47
CA GLU A 400 32.25 -16.37 -6.28
C GLU A 400 30.95 -15.86 -6.91
N THR A 401 30.39 -16.62 -7.86
CA THR A 401 29.13 -16.27 -8.51
C THR A 401 27.98 -17.04 -7.85
N TYR A 402 26.84 -16.38 -7.77
CA TYR A 402 25.64 -16.91 -7.11
C TYR A 402 24.50 -17.02 -8.12
N ASN A 403 23.58 -17.97 -7.88
CA ASN A 403 22.33 -18.09 -8.61
C ASN A 403 21.15 -17.81 -7.70
N PHE A 404 20.22 -17.00 -8.18
CA PHE A 404 18.97 -16.72 -7.46
C PHE A 404 17.78 -17.03 -8.37
N ILE A 405 17.23 -18.24 -8.23
CA ILE A 405 16.17 -18.78 -9.08
C ILE A 405 14.89 -18.88 -8.27
N VAL A 406 13.91 -18.03 -8.58
CA VAL A 406 12.62 -17.97 -7.87
C VAL A 406 11.62 -18.88 -8.60
N ASP A 407 11.78 -20.20 -8.42
CA ASP A 407 10.96 -21.24 -9.02
C ASP A 407 10.07 -22.00 -8.03
N LYS A 408 9.99 -21.53 -6.79
CA LYS A 408 9.25 -22.13 -5.66
C LYS A 408 8.69 -21.03 -4.75
N PRO A 409 7.88 -21.36 -3.73
CA PRO A 409 7.31 -20.38 -2.83
C PRO A 409 8.33 -19.41 -2.26
N PHE A 410 7.96 -18.14 -2.19
CA PHE A 410 8.81 -17.06 -1.73
C PHE A 410 8.01 -15.99 -0.97
N VAL A 411 8.72 -15.25 -0.13
CA VAL A 411 8.22 -14.05 0.56
C VAL A 411 8.89 -12.83 -0.08
N TYR A 412 8.15 -11.76 -0.26
CA TYR A 412 8.71 -10.51 -0.73
C TYR A 412 8.22 -9.31 0.07
N VAL A 413 9.05 -8.29 0.12
CA VAL A 413 8.79 -7.02 0.80
C VAL A 413 9.12 -5.89 -0.17
N ILE A 414 8.25 -4.90 -0.30
CA ILE A 414 8.57 -3.63 -0.96
C ILE A 414 8.80 -2.62 0.15
N GLU A 415 10.00 -2.04 0.19
CA GLU A 415 10.48 -1.18 1.26
C GLU A 415 11.01 0.15 0.72
N ASP A 416 10.71 1.23 1.43
CA ASP A 416 11.42 2.49 1.26
C ASP A 416 12.69 2.47 2.12
N GLN A 417 13.84 2.20 1.52
CA GLN A 417 15.13 2.13 2.20
C GLN A 417 15.56 3.47 2.83
N SER A 418 15.01 4.60 2.37
CA SER A 418 15.33 5.90 2.98
C SER A 418 14.80 6.02 4.40
N THR A 419 13.75 5.28 4.72
CA THR A 419 13.13 5.23 6.05
C THR A 419 13.26 3.86 6.71
N GLY A 420 13.45 2.79 5.94
CA GLY A 420 13.35 1.39 6.38
C GLY A 420 11.90 0.93 6.62
N MET A 421 10.93 1.62 6.04
CA MET A 421 9.52 1.34 6.23
C MET A 421 9.00 0.32 5.21
N ILE A 422 8.30 -0.70 5.68
CA ILE A 422 7.64 -1.69 4.84
C ILE A 422 6.37 -1.09 4.24
N LEU A 423 6.39 -0.91 2.92
CA LEU A 423 5.25 -0.40 2.15
C LEU A 423 4.27 -1.51 1.79
N PHE A 424 4.82 -2.66 1.38
CA PHE A 424 4.04 -3.85 1.04
C PHE A 424 4.75 -5.11 1.49
N MET A 425 3.98 -6.14 1.79
CA MET A 425 4.46 -7.47 2.09
C MET A 425 3.60 -8.51 1.37
N GLY A 426 4.26 -9.51 0.78
CA GLY A 426 3.60 -10.58 0.07
C GLY A 426 4.25 -11.93 0.28
N ARG A 427 3.45 -12.97 0.09
CA ARG A 427 3.88 -14.37 0.03
C ARG A 427 3.22 -15.01 -1.17
N VAL A 428 4.03 -15.64 -2.00
CA VAL A 428 3.58 -16.39 -3.18
C VAL A 428 3.79 -17.87 -2.92
N ASN A 429 2.72 -18.61 -2.72
CA ASN A 429 2.71 -20.05 -2.55
C ASN A 429 2.48 -20.80 -3.88
N SER A 430 1.71 -20.20 -4.79
CA SER A 430 1.38 -20.77 -6.10
C SER A 430 1.15 -19.65 -7.12
N LEU A 431 1.48 -19.93 -8.38
CA LEU A 431 1.29 -19.04 -9.53
C LEU A 431 0.46 -19.72 -10.62
#